data_26a1595b8d8f973944ad3adb03bb44a8
#
_entry.id   26a1595b8d8f973944ad3adb03bb44a8
#
_cell.length_a   1.000
_cell.length_b   1.000
_cell.length_c   1.000
_cell.angle_alpha   90.00
_cell.angle_beta   90.00
_cell.angle_gamma   90.00
#
_symmetry.space_group_name_H-M   'P 1'
#
loop_
_entity.id
_entity.type
_entity.pdbx_description
1 polymer ?
#
loop_
_entity_poly.entity_id
_entity_poly.type
_entity_poly.pdbx_seq_one_letter_code
_entity_poly.pdbx_strand_id
1 'polypeptide(L)' 'MKVMLRQNKLGHLVVYVAKKDLEEEVVHQTESAEGEKIVTLANGWELAIPPLHEPNRLPQTVEARRLA' A
#
# COMPACT_ATOMS: atom_id res chain seq x y z
N MET A 1 7.06 -4.51 7.14
CA MET A 1 6.02 -5.54 7.09
C MET A 1 5.72 -5.89 5.64
N LYS A 2 5.35 -7.12 5.42
CA LYS A 2 5.04 -7.57 4.06
C LYS A 2 3.55 -7.36 3.78
N VAL A 3 3.24 -6.66 2.70
CA VAL A 3 1.86 -6.39 2.32
C VAL A 3 1.64 -6.72 0.86
N MET A 4 0.39 -7.01 0.50
CA MET A 4 0.01 -7.23 -0.89
C MET A 4 -0.77 -6.02 -1.37
N LEU A 5 -0.36 -5.49 -2.53
CA LEU A 5 -1.07 -4.39 -3.18
C LEU A 5 -1.95 -4.97 -4.27
N ARG A 6 -3.20 -4.55 -4.33
CA ARG A 6 -4.13 -4.97 -5.39
C ARG A 6 -5.18 -3.89 -5.63
N GLN A 7 -5.99 -4.08 -6.65
CA GLN A 7 -7.09 -3.16 -6.95
C GLN A 7 -8.41 -3.86 -6.69
N ASN A 8 -9.39 -3.11 -6.18
CA ASN A 8 -10.74 -3.61 -6.02
C ASN A 8 -11.53 -3.40 -7.33
N LYS A 9 -12.81 -3.75 -7.32
CA LYS A 9 -13.66 -3.65 -8.52
C LYS A 9 -13.83 -2.22 -9.01
N LEU A 10 -13.65 -1.25 -8.14
CA LEU A 10 -13.77 0.17 -8.47
C LEU A 10 -12.44 0.75 -8.98
N GLY A 11 -11.40 -0.06 -9.03
CA GLY A 11 -10.07 0.39 -9.45
C GLY A 11 -9.27 1.08 -8.36
N HIS A 12 -9.75 1.07 -7.12
CA HIS A 12 -9.04 1.68 -6.00
C HIS A 12 -7.96 0.75 -5.48
N LEU A 13 -6.84 1.32 -5.05
CA LEU A 13 -5.75 0.54 -4.48
C LEU A 13 -6.15 0.02 -3.10
N VAL A 14 -5.86 -1.25 -2.86
CA VAL A 14 -6.17 -1.93 -1.60
C VAL A 14 -4.88 -2.55 -1.08
N VAL A 15 -4.66 -2.42 0.22
CA VAL A 15 -3.52 -3.03 0.91
C VAL A 15 -4.01 -4.16 1.79
N TYR A 16 -3.44 -5.35 1.59
CA TYR A 16 -3.73 -6.51 2.42
C TYR A 16 -2.51 -6.87 3.26
N VAL A 17 -2.68 -6.91 4.58
CA VAL A 17 -1.63 -7.27 5.53
C VAL A 17 -1.92 -8.68 6.01
N ALA A 18 -1.26 -9.67 5.41
CA ALA A 18 -1.54 -11.08 5.67
C ALA A 18 -1.34 -11.46 7.13
N LYS A 19 -0.32 -10.92 7.77
CA LYS A 19 0.02 -11.25 9.16
C LYS A 19 -1.10 -10.89 10.13
N LYS A 20 -1.90 -9.87 9.81
CA LYS A 20 -3.00 -9.42 10.65
C LYS A 20 -4.36 -9.70 10.02
N ASP A 21 -4.37 -10.37 8.87
CA ASP A 21 -5.58 -10.61 8.10
C ASP A 21 -6.40 -9.32 7.95
N LEU A 22 -5.70 -8.24 7.63
CA LEU A 22 -6.26 -6.91 7.51
C LEU A 22 -6.25 -6.48 6.05
N GLU A 23 -7.39 -6.03 5.54
CA GLU A 23 -7.49 -5.49 4.19
C GLU A 23 -8.18 -4.14 4.27
N GLU A 24 -7.50 -3.09 3.75
CA GLU A 24 -8.03 -1.74 3.79
C GLU A 24 -7.79 -1.03 2.46
N GLU A 25 -8.74 -0.20 2.08
CA GLU A 25 -8.61 0.62 0.88
C GLU A 25 -7.70 1.81 1.18
N VAL A 26 -6.89 2.20 0.20
CA VAL A 26 -6.05 3.40 0.29
C VAL A 26 -6.94 4.61 0.01
N VAL A 27 -7.02 5.52 0.98
CA VAL A 27 -7.85 6.72 0.86
C VAL A 27 -7.06 7.96 0.54
N HIS A 28 -5.73 7.93 0.69
CA HIS A 28 -4.86 9.05 0.37
C HIS A 28 -3.48 8.55 0.01
N GLN A 29 -2.85 9.19 -0.98
CA GLN A 29 -1.50 8.85 -1.42
C GLN A 29 -0.67 10.10 -1.61
N THR A 30 0.58 10.06 -1.17
CA THR A 30 1.58 11.07 -1.48
C THR A 30 2.88 10.38 -1.83
N GLU A 31 3.87 11.14 -2.25
CA GLU A 31 5.18 10.59 -2.58
C GLU A 31 6.23 11.35 -1.79
N SER A 32 7.16 10.59 -1.18
CA SER A 32 8.24 11.21 -0.42
C SER A 32 9.34 11.71 -1.34
N ALA A 33 10.24 12.53 -0.80
CA ALA A 33 11.39 13.02 -1.55
C ALA A 33 12.33 11.90 -2.00
N GLU A 34 12.23 10.75 -1.36
CA GLU A 34 13.07 9.58 -1.66
C GLU A 34 12.42 8.64 -2.67
N GLY A 35 11.25 9.01 -3.19
CA GLY A 35 10.54 8.18 -4.16
C GLY A 35 9.66 7.09 -3.55
N GLU A 36 9.53 7.07 -2.23
CA GLU A 36 8.60 6.13 -1.60
C GLU A 36 7.17 6.65 -1.73
N LYS A 37 6.24 5.72 -1.93
CA LYS A 37 4.82 6.08 -1.94
C LYS A 37 4.29 5.98 -0.52
N ILE A 38 3.72 7.06 -0.03
CA ILE A 38 3.12 7.10 1.30
C ILE A 38 1.62 6.95 1.12
N VAL A 39 1.06 5.88 1.68
CA VAL A 39 -0.37 5.59 1.54
C VAL A 39 -1.04 5.65 2.90
N THR A 40 -2.22 6.25 2.95
CA THR A 40 -3.07 6.26 4.14
C THR A 40 -4.22 5.31 3.90
N LEU A 41 -4.41 4.39 4.81
CA LEU A 41 -5.47 3.38 4.72
C LEU A 41 -6.76 3.91 5.37
N ALA A 42 -7.87 3.31 5.01
CA ALA A 42 -9.17 3.71 5.54
C ALA A 42 -9.24 3.62 7.07
N ASN A 43 -8.44 2.74 7.67
CA ASN A 43 -8.39 2.58 9.13
C ASN A 43 -7.46 3.58 9.82
N GLY A 44 -6.81 4.47 9.06
CA GLY A 44 -5.93 5.48 9.60
C GLY A 44 -4.45 5.13 9.60
N TRP A 45 -4.07 3.91 9.22
CA TRP A 45 -2.66 3.54 9.13
C TRP A 45 -1.97 4.27 7.99
N GLU A 46 -0.71 4.61 8.19
CA GLU A 46 0.13 5.17 7.12
C GLU A 46 1.31 4.24 6.88
N LEU A 47 1.51 3.91 5.62
CA LEU A 47 2.58 3.00 5.22
C LEU A 47 3.46 3.65 4.16
N ALA A 48 4.77 3.43 4.25
CA ALA A 48 5.72 3.82 3.21
C ALA A 48 6.01 2.59 2.37
N ILE A 49 5.76 2.70 1.06
CA ILE A 49 5.97 1.61 0.12
C ILE A 49 7.16 1.98 -0.75
N PRO A 50 8.18 1.12 -0.85
CA PRO A 50 9.36 1.44 -1.65
C PRO A 50 9.01 1.56 -3.13
N PRO A 51 9.87 2.21 -3.93
CA PRO A 51 9.65 2.28 -5.37
C PRO A 51 9.48 0.88 -5.96
N LEU A 52 8.47 0.70 -6.80
CA LEU A 52 8.16 -0.59 -7.39
C LEU A 52 8.87 -0.74 -8.73
N HIS A 53 9.40 -1.94 -9.00
CA HIS A 53 10.00 -2.24 -10.30
C HIS A 53 8.95 -2.21 -11.41
N GLU A 54 7.76 -2.69 -11.08
CA GLU A 54 6.66 -2.75 -12.03
C GLU A 54 5.42 -2.13 -11.40
N PRO A 55 5.33 -0.79 -11.37
CA PRO A 55 4.26 -0.11 -10.63
C PRO A 55 2.86 -0.38 -11.16
N ASN A 56 2.76 -0.84 -12.42
CA ASN A 56 1.46 -1.14 -13.02
C ASN A 56 1.04 -2.59 -12.87
N ARG A 57 1.87 -3.41 -12.24
CA ARG A 57 1.57 -4.83 -12.08
C ARG A 57 0.91 -5.08 -10.73
N LEU A 58 -0.34 -5.45 -10.75
CA LEU A 58 -1.10 -5.82 -9.56
C LEU A 58 -1.82 -7.13 -9.82
N PRO A 59 -1.96 -7.98 -8.82
CA PRO A 59 -1.47 -7.79 -7.44
C PRO A 59 0.03 -8.03 -7.33
N GLN A 60 0.66 -7.41 -6.34
CA GLN A 60 2.05 -7.71 -6.03
C GLN A 60 2.32 -7.55 -4.54
N THR A 61 3.32 -8.27 -4.05
CA THR A 61 3.70 -8.25 -2.65
C THR A 61 4.93 -7.36 -2.50
N VAL A 62 4.90 -6.46 -1.52
CA VAL A 62 6.00 -5.53 -1.27
C VAL A 62 6.30 -5.48 0.22
N GLU A 63 7.50 -5.01 0.54
CA GLU A 63 7.90 -4.76 1.92
C GLU A 63 7.58 -3.32 2.25
N ALA A 64 6.64 -3.08 3.16
CA ALA A 64 6.23 -1.74 3.54
C ALA A 64 6.71 -1.41 4.96
N ARG A 65 6.84 -0.11 5.24
CA ARG A 65 7.23 0.38 6.55
C ARG A 65 6.05 1.16 7.12
N ARG A 66 5.63 0.81 8.34
CA ARG A 66 4.52 1.51 8.97
C ARG A 66 5.00 2.82 9.58
N LEU A 67 4.35 3.92 9.25
CA LEU A 67 4.68 5.25 9.76
C LEU A 67 3.76 5.67 10.92
N ALA A 68 2.49 5.28 10.82
CA ALA A 68 1.51 5.62 11.85
C ALA A 68 0.36 4.63 11.87
#